data_84a4dfe5907d3751d1dfe035811f311c
#
_entry.id   84a4dfe5907d3751d1dfe035811f311c
#
_cell.length_a   1.000
_cell.length_b   1.000
_cell.length_c   1.000
_cell.angle_alpha   90.00
_cell.angle_beta   90.00
_cell.angle_gamma   90.00
#
_symmetry.space_group_name_H-M   'P 1'
#
loop_
_entity.id
_entity.type
_entity.pdbx_description
1 polymer ?
#
loop_
_entity_poly.entity_id
_entity_poly.type
_entity_poly.pdbx_seq_one_letter_code
_entity_poly.pdbx_strand_id
1 'polypeptide(L)'
;YQLSGGIGSTCFEIGCGVYDESNSCFCDAACVEYEDCCSDYEEICGENGTGSSLNNLAEYENYGYSDYPSGQLRATSNNLAKFMSIFINDGIYNNVRILESETVELIKTIHYPFINSTQGLIWYYKNQNGRTLFGHNGGDIGSSTDMFISFSDNLGVVLLTNTNNYNAMIQIENAIFSFAEDNNFIIPGDLNNDSTINILDIVQLVSFILENEYQENGDLNGDEI
;
A
#
# COMPACT_ATOMS: atom_id res chain seq x y z
N TYR A 1 -7.23 -15.01 -8.42
CA TYR A 1 -8.48 -14.32 -8.09
C TYR A 1 -9.24 -14.12 -9.39
N GLN A 2 -10.31 -14.88 -9.61
CA GLN A 2 -11.29 -14.56 -10.63
C GLN A 2 -12.16 -13.43 -10.08
N LEU A 3 -12.01 -12.23 -10.64
CA LEU A 3 -12.98 -11.17 -10.43
C LEU A 3 -14.29 -11.62 -11.09
N SER A 4 -15.32 -11.83 -10.28
CA SER A 4 -16.70 -12.09 -10.75
C SER A 4 -17.13 -10.90 -11.60
N GLY A 5 -17.50 -11.16 -12.88
CA GLY A 5 -17.88 -10.17 -13.86
C GLY A 5 -18.98 -9.25 -13.40
N GLY A 6 -18.60 -8.00 -13.11
CA GLY A 6 -19.51 -6.87 -13.12
C GLY A 6 -19.66 -6.37 -14.56
N ILE A 7 -20.78 -5.74 -14.87
CA ILE A 7 -21.00 -5.07 -16.16
C ILE A 7 -19.93 -3.97 -16.29
N GLY A 8 -18.87 -4.25 -17.04
CA GLY A 8 -17.80 -3.30 -17.30
C GLY A 8 -18.16 -2.34 -18.44
N SER A 9 -17.68 -1.12 -18.37
CA SER A 9 -17.86 -0.08 -19.39
C SER A 9 -16.54 0.42 -19.97
N THR A 10 -15.41 -0.15 -19.55
CA THR A 10 -14.06 0.21 -19.97
C THR A 10 -13.20 -1.04 -20.14
N CYS A 11 -12.21 -1.00 -21.01
CA CYS A 11 -11.26 -2.09 -21.18
C CYS A 11 -10.35 -2.26 -19.97
N PHE A 12 -10.20 -1.24 -19.17
CA PHE A 12 -9.52 -1.33 -17.87
C PHE A 12 -10.26 -2.25 -16.91
N GLU A 13 -11.61 -2.25 -16.91
CA GLU A 13 -12.45 -3.09 -16.04
C GLU A 13 -12.65 -4.50 -16.59
N ILE A 14 -12.85 -4.62 -17.91
CA ILE A 14 -13.17 -5.87 -18.60
C ILE A 14 -11.93 -6.74 -18.83
N GLY A 15 -10.82 -6.13 -19.19
CA GLY A 15 -9.60 -6.80 -19.66
C GLY A 15 -9.60 -7.04 -21.17
N CYS A 16 -8.40 -6.93 -21.77
CA CYS A 16 -8.23 -7.12 -23.20
C CYS A 16 -8.42 -8.57 -23.65
N GLY A 17 -9.06 -8.76 -24.80
CA GLY A 17 -9.36 -10.07 -25.36
C GLY A 17 -10.55 -10.78 -24.71
N VAL A 18 -11.26 -10.12 -23.81
CA VAL A 18 -12.43 -10.69 -23.13
C VAL A 18 -13.70 -10.27 -23.87
N TYR A 19 -14.49 -11.26 -24.28
CA TYR A 19 -15.83 -11.08 -24.84
C TYR A 19 -16.87 -11.55 -23.79
N ASP A 20 -17.79 -10.66 -23.43
CA ASP A 20 -18.93 -10.97 -22.55
C ASP A 20 -20.12 -10.13 -23.00
N GLU A 21 -21.18 -10.78 -23.44
CA GLU A 21 -22.41 -10.15 -23.94
C GLU A 21 -23.13 -9.27 -22.89
N SER A 22 -22.78 -9.38 -21.63
CA SER A 22 -23.34 -8.54 -20.56
C SER A 22 -22.70 -7.15 -20.47
N ASN A 23 -21.53 -6.95 -21.12
CA ASN A 23 -20.84 -5.66 -21.14
C ASN A 23 -21.50 -4.66 -22.10
N SER A 24 -21.35 -3.39 -21.83
CA SER A 24 -21.88 -2.30 -22.65
C SER A 24 -21.04 -1.99 -23.88
N CYS A 25 -19.80 -2.46 -23.91
CA CYS A 25 -18.83 -2.34 -25.01
C CYS A 25 -17.83 -3.49 -24.91
N PHE A 26 -16.99 -3.70 -25.93
CA PHE A 26 -16.11 -4.87 -26.01
C PHE A 26 -14.63 -4.47 -26.08
N CYS A 27 -13.77 -5.39 -25.64
CA CYS A 27 -12.32 -5.18 -25.51
C CYS A 27 -11.52 -6.28 -26.20
N ASP A 28 -12.10 -6.94 -27.18
CA ASP A 28 -11.44 -7.91 -28.04
C ASP A 28 -11.08 -7.32 -29.41
N ALA A 29 -10.30 -8.04 -30.21
CA ALA A 29 -9.87 -7.55 -31.53
C ALA A 29 -11.02 -7.41 -32.53
N ALA A 30 -12.15 -8.07 -32.30
CA ALA A 30 -13.31 -8.02 -33.18
C ALA A 30 -14.10 -6.70 -33.01
N CYS A 31 -14.01 -6.06 -31.86
CA CYS A 31 -14.75 -4.82 -31.59
C CYS A 31 -14.39 -3.68 -32.59
N VAL A 32 -13.17 -3.69 -33.13
CA VAL A 32 -12.74 -2.71 -34.12
C VAL A 32 -13.52 -2.89 -35.45
N GLU A 33 -13.82 -4.15 -35.83
CA GLU A 33 -14.58 -4.46 -37.04
C GLU A 33 -16.08 -4.15 -36.86
N TYR A 34 -16.60 -4.32 -35.66
CA TYR A 34 -18.00 -4.08 -35.31
C TYR A 34 -18.30 -2.66 -34.84
N GLU A 35 -17.27 -1.81 -34.68
CA GLU A 35 -17.37 -0.44 -34.17
C GLU A 35 -18.02 -0.34 -32.77
N ASP A 36 -17.82 -1.34 -31.93
CA ASP A 36 -18.42 -1.43 -30.59
C ASP A 36 -17.37 -1.53 -29.46
N CYS A 37 -16.13 -1.12 -29.74
CA CYS A 37 -15.07 -1.05 -28.73
C CYS A 37 -15.42 -0.09 -27.59
N CYS A 38 -14.93 -0.40 -26.40
CA CYS A 38 -14.89 0.56 -25.31
C CYS A 38 -14.03 1.78 -25.67
N SER A 39 -14.36 2.93 -25.10
CA SER A 39 -13.70 4.20 -25.44
C SER A 39 -12.20 4.25 -25.14
N ASP A 40 -11.73 3.39 -24.26
CA ASP A 40 -10.34 3.23 -23.82
C ASP A 40 -9.61 2.04 -24.48
N TYR A 41 -10.25 1.41 -25.51
CA TYR A 41 -9.73 0.21 -26.16
C TYR A 41 -8.31 0.39 -26.72
N GLU A 42 -8.08 1.46 -27.50
CA GLU A 42 -6.77 1.72 -28.08
C GLU A 42 -5.70 2.00 -27.02
N GLU A 43 -6.08 2.70 -25.93
CA GLU A 43 -5.17 3.06 -24.85
C GLU A 43 -4.77 1.82 -24.02
N ILE A 44 -5.74 0.96 -23.72
CA ILE A 44 -5.56 -0.17 -22.81
C ILE A 44 -5.15 -1.44 -23.55
N CYS A 45 -5.76 -1.72 -24.72
CA CYS A 45 -5.58 -2.97 -25.45
C CYS A 45 -4.66 -2.87 -26.67
N GLY A 46 -4.39 -1.65 -27.15
CA GLY A 46 -3.59 -1.43 -28.36
C GLY A 46 -4.28 -1.90 -29.65
N GLU A 47 -3.65 -1.67 -30.80
CA GLU A 47 -4.25 -1.89 -32.14
C GLU A 47 -4.69 -3.34 -32.41
N ASN A 48 -4.26 -4.32 -31.62
CA ASN A 48 -4.53 -5.75 -31.86
C ASN A 48 -5.37 -6.44 -30.77
N GLY A 49 -5.94 -5.69 -29.82
CA GLY A 49 -6.84 -6.27 -28.78
C GLY A 49 -6.21 -7.28 -27.81
N THR A 50 -4.89 -7.44 -27.82
CA THR A 50 -4.18 -8.46 -27.04
C THR A 50 -3.66 -7.96 -25.70
N GLY A 51 -4.13 -6.80 -25.26
CA GLY A 51 -3.58 -6.09 -24.12
C GLY A 51 -2.31 -5.35 -24.49
N SER A 52 -1.88 -4.45 -23.64
CA SER A 52 -0.58 -3.77 -23.80
C SER A 52 0.48 -4.82 -24.08
N SER A 53 0.84 -4.98 -25.33
CA SER A 53 1.90 -5.90 -25.72
C SER A 53 3.12 -5.56 -24.85
N LEU A 54 3.77 -6.56 -24.29
CA LEU A 54 5.08 -6.40 -23.65
C LEU A 54 6.10 -5.68 -24.55
N ASN A 55 5.74 -5.51 -25.85
CA ASN A 55 6.50 -4.76 -26.85
C ASN A 55 6.50 -3.24 -26.62
N ASN A 56 5.61 -2.72 -25.75
CA ASN A 56 5.59 -1.30 -25.37
C ASN A 56 6.33 -1.03 -24.04
N LEU A 57 7.00 -2.02 -23.48
CA LEU A 57 7.91 -1.78 -22.35
C LEU A 57 9.13 -1.00 -22.85
N ALA A 58 9.29 0.22 -22.34
CA ALA A 58 10.49 1.00 -22.55
C ALA A 58 11.53 0.58 -21.51
N GLU A 59 12.68 0.09 -21.97
CA GLU A 59 13.83 -0.09 -21.09
C GLU A 59 14.52 1.27 -20.92
N TYR A 60 14.61 1.74 -19.69
CA TYR A 60 15.38 2.93 -19.37
C TYR A 60 16.80 2.53 -19.00
N GLU A 61 17.77 3.26 -19.56
CA GLU A 61 19.17 3.09 -19.14
C GLU A 61 19.34 3.42 -17.66
N ASN A 62 20.29 2.77 -17.02
CA ASN A 62 20.65 3.12 -15.64
C ASN A 62 21.16 4.56 -15.60
N TYR A 63 20.52 5.38 -14.78
CA TYR A 63 20.87 6.79 -14.61
C TYR A 63 21.20 7.10 -13.15
N GLY A 64 21.91 8.17 -12.95
CA GLY A 64 22.25 8.72 -11.65
C GLY A 64 22.20 10.24 -11.68
N TYR A 65 21.88 10.84 -10.55
CA TYR A 65 21.88 12.29 -10.38
C TYR A 65 23.08 12.73 -9.55
N SER A 66 23.60 13.91 -9.87
CA SER A 66 24.69 14.51 -9.11
C SER A 66 24.26 15.02 -7.72
N ASP A 67 22.96 15.21 -7.52
CA ASP A 67 22.34 15.73 -6.30
C ASP A 67 21.80 14.63 -5.38
N TYR A 68 22.27 13.38 -5.53
CA TYR A 68 22.04 12.44 -4.43
C TYR A 68 22.59 13.08 -3.13
N PRO A 69 21.98 13.00 -1.99
CA PRO A 69 20.94 12.10 -1.54
C PRO A 69 19.50 12.65 -1.57
N SER A 70 19.19 13.58 -2.46
CA SER A 70 17.82 14.09 -2.59
C SER A 70 16.85 12.98 -3.08
N GLY A 71 17.38 11.89 -3.65
CA GLY A 71 16.61 10.76 -4.13
C GLY A 71 17.49 9.54 -4.41
N GLN A 72 16.96 8.59 -5.21
CA GLN A 72 17.67 7.38 -5.68
C GLN A 72 18.03 6.34 -4.61
N LEU A 73 17.40 6.38 -3.45
CA LEU A 73 17.48 5.25 -2.52
C LEU A 73 16.89 4.00 -3.21
N ARG A 74 17.72 2.98 -3.38
CA ARG A 74 17.31 1.69 -3.94
C ARG A 74 17.13 0.69 -2.80
N ALA A 75 15.92 0.25 -2.59
CA ALA A 75 15.56 -0.69 -1.53
C ALA A 75 14.43 -1.61 -2.00
N THR A 76 14.25 -2.71 -1.31
CA THR A 76 13.05 -3.55 -1.46
C THR A 76 11.93 -2.97 -0.61
N SER A 77 10.66 -3.26 -0.97
CA SER A 77 9.49 -2.88 -0.16
C SER A 77 9.60 -3.41 1.28
N ASN A 78 10.10 -4.64 1.45
CA ASN A 78 10.33 -5.24 2.78
C ASN A 78 11.34 -4.45 3.62
N ASN A 79 12.44 -3.97 3.03
CA ASN A 79 13.41 -3.16 3.77
C ASN A 79 12.84 -1.78 4.13
N LEU A 80 12.06 -1.16 3.25
CA LEU A 80 11.36 0.09 3.53
C LEU A 80 10.26 -0.10 4.59
N ALA A 81 9.55 -1.22 4.60
CA ALA A 81 8.59 -1.56 5.65
C ALA A 81 9.27 -1.68 7.03
N LYS A 82 10.44 -2.33 7.09
CA LYS A 82 11.25 -2.37 8.34
C LYS A 82 11.68 -0.98 8.80
N PHE A 83 12.09 -0.12 7.87
CA PHE A 83 12.44 1.26 8.19
C PHE A 83 11.21 2.04 8.68
N MET A 84 10.07 1.90 8.01
CA MET A 84 8.81 2.54 8.40
C MET A 84 8.32 2.09 9.77
N SER A 85 8.48 0.80 10.12
CA SER A 85 8.09 0.26 11.42
C SER A 85 8.83 0.90 12.60
N ILE A 86 10.03 1.48 12.39
CA ILE A 86 10.74 2.25 13.41
C ILE A 86 9.89 3.44 13.88
N PHE A 87 9.22 4.12 12.94
CA PHE A 87 8.39 5.28 13.26
C PHE A 87 7.05 4.90 13.89
N ILE A 88 6.46 3.78 13.45
CA ILE A 88 5.23 3.22 14.04
C ILE A 88 5.48 2.83 15.49
N ASN A 89 6.64 2.23 15.77
CA ASN A 89 7.02 1.73 17.10
C ASN A 89 7.89 2.72 17.89
N ASP A 90 7.65 4.02 17.72
CA ASP A 90 8.30 5.07 18.51
C ASP A 90 9.84 4.95 18.55
N GLY A 91 10.47 4.68 17.43
CA GLY A 91 11.91 4.57 17.29
C GLY A 91 12.50 3.19 17.60
N ILE A 92 11.67 2.17 17.82
CA ILE A 92 12.10 0.81 18.16
C ILE A 92 11.93 -0.12 16.95
N TYR A 93 12.91 -0.99 16.73
CA TYR A 93 12.83 -2.11 15.81
C TYR A 93 13.43 -3.37 16.43
N ASN A 94 12.68 -4.49 16.43
CA ASN A 94 13.09 -5.76 17.06
C ASN A 94 13.61 -5.59 18.49
N ASN A 95 12.91 -4.86 19.34
CA ASN A 95 13.27 -4.53 20.72
C ASN A 95 14.60 -3.75 20.88
N VAL A 96 15.12 -3.17 19.78
CA VAL A 96 16.29 -2.30 19.78
C VAL A 96 15.86 -0.87 19.50
N ARG A 97 16.22 0.07 20.38
CA ARG A 97 16.01 1.50 20.12
C ARG A 97 16.98 1.97 19.06
N ILE A 98 16.42 2.41 17.91
CA ILE A 98 17.15 2.94 16.76
C ILE A 98 17.13 4.48 16.80
N LEU A 99 15.99 5.07 17.16
CA LEU A 99 15.81 6.50 17.34
C LEU A 99 15.21 6.78 18.71
N GLU A 100 15.61 7.88 19.32
CA GLU A 100 14.94 8.34 20.54
C GLU A 100 13.51 8.82 20.22
N SER A 101 12.59 8.66 21.16
CA SER A 101 11.19 9.05 21.03
C SER A 101 11.04 10.52 20.64
N GLU A 102 11.85 11.39 21.28
CA GLU A 102 11.89 12.82 20.99
C GLU A 102 12.33 13.11 19.55
N THR A 103 13.19 12.25 18.97
CA THR A 103 13.63 12.37 17.57
C THR A 103 12.49 12.01 16.61
N VAL A 104 11.73 10.96 16.93
CA VAL A 104 10.55 10.57 16.14
C VAL A 104 9.51 11.70 16.16
N GLU A 105 9.21 12.25 17.34
CA GLU A 105 8.29 13.37 17.48
C GLU A 105 8.79 14.64 16.77
N LEU A 106 10.10 14.90 16.80
CA LEU A 106 10.69 16.02 16.08
C LEU A 106 10.47 15.89 14.56
N ILE A 107 10.63 14.67 14.01
CA ILE A 107 10.44 14.38 12.58
C ILE A 107 8.97 14.57 12.19
N LYS A 108 8.03 14.17 13.03
CA LYS A 108 6.58 14.28 12.82
C LYS A 108 6.05 15.72 12.98
N THR A 109 6.73 16.54 13.76
CA THR A 109 6.27 17.88 14.10
C THR A 109 6.28 18.81 12.88
N ILE A 110 5.19 19.55 12.69
CA ILE A 110 5.09 20.61 11.69
C ILE A 110 5.71 21.87 12.28
N HIS A 111 6.96 22.16 11.92
CA HIS A 111 7.73 23.25 12.53
C HIS A 111 7.32 24.65 12.05
N TYR A 112 6.82 24.77 10.83
CA TYR A 112 6.50 26.05 10.19
C TYR A 112 5.09 26.03 9.56
N PRO A 113 4.01 25.85 10.35
CA PRO A 113 2.66 25.64 9.84
C PRO A 113 2.11 26.80 9.01
N PHE A 114 2.63 28.00 9.20
CA PHE A 114 2.27 29.21 8.42
C PHE A 114 2.96 29.25 7.05
N ILE A 115 4.01 28.44 6.82
CA ILE A 115 4.68 28.28 5.52
C ILE A 115 4.09 27.06 4.80
N ASN A 116 4.05 25.93 5.50
CA ASN A 116 3.45 24.68 5.01
C ASN A 116 2.82 23.93 6.19
N SER A 117 1.51 23.80 6.15
CA SER A 117 0.72 23.20 7.22
C SER A 117 0.74 21.66 7.24
N THR A 118 1.50 21.05 6.34
CA THR A 118 1.60 19.57 6.25
C THR A 118 3.03 19.06 6.40
N GLN A 119 4.04 19.92 6.35
CA GLN A 119 5.44 19.52 6.29
C GLN A 119 6.04 19.29 7.67
N GLY A 120 6.45 18.04 7.96
CA GLY A 120 7.36 17.70 9.06
C GLY A 120 8.83 17.88 8.64
N LEU A 121 9.76 17.20 9.29
CA LEU A 121 11.15 17.12 8.82
C LEU A 121 11.25 16.09 7.70
N ILE A 122 11.42 16.55 6.45
CA ILE A 122 11.48 15.74 5.21
C ILE A 122 10.12 15.15 4.86
N TRP A 123 9.52 14.33 5.73
CA TRP A 123 8.22 13.71 5.51
C TRP A 123 7.08 14.71 5.74
N TYR A 124 5.92 14.41 5.14
CA TYR A 124 4.75 15.29 5.19
C TYR A 124 3.46 14.54 5.46
N TYR A 125 2.45 15.27 5.90
CA TYR A 125 1.10 14.77 6.09
C TYR A 125 0.27 14.94 4.83
N LYS A 126 -0.51 13.93 4.46
CA LYS A 126 -1.58 14.02 3.46
C LYS A 126 -2.89 13.47 4.04
N ASN A 127 -4.02 14.02 3.59
CA ASN A 127 -5.33 13.42 3.86
C ASN A 127 -5.78 12.68 2.60
N GLN A 128 -6.09 11.40 2.74
CA GLN A 128 -6.47 10.55 1.62
C GLN A 128 -7.49 9.52 2.08
N ASN A 129 -8.65 9.51 1.42
CA ASN A 129 -9.76 8.59 1.72
C ASN A 129 -10.14 8.55 3.22
N GLY A 130 -10.19 9.73 3.87
CA GLY A 130 -10.53 9.87 5.28
C GLY A 130 -9.39 9.60 6.27
N ARG A 131 -8.23 9.13 5.80
CA ARG A 131 -7.04 8.87 6.63
C ARG A 131 -6.08 10.05 6.62
N THR A 132 -5.48 10.31 7.76
CA THR A 132 -4.31 11.21 7.86
C THR A 132 -3.05 10.36 7.78
N LEU A 133 -2.34 10.48 6.69
CA LEU A 133 -1.15 9.71 6.38
C LEU A 133 0.11 10.57 6.53
N PHE A 134 1.18 10.00 7.09
CA PHE A 134 2.48 10.63 7.24
C PHE A 134 3.56 9.81 6.53
N GLY A 135 4.35 10.44 5.68
CA GLY A 135 5.37 9.73 4.91
C GLY A 135 5.94 10.57 3.78
N HIS A 136 6.38 9.90 2.74
CA HIS A 136 6.92 10.54 1.54
C HIS A 136 6.63 9.70 0.30
N ASN A 137 6.41 10.39 -0.82
CA ASN A 137 6.34 9.79 -2.14
C ASN A 137 7.69 9.97 -2.86
N GLY A 138 7.86 9.23 -3.92
CA GLY A 138 8.96 9.40 -4.86
C GLY A 138 8.46 9.28 -6.29
N GLY A 139 9.15 9.94 -7.21
CA GLY A 139 8.85 9.83 -8.63
C GLY A 139 10.07 10.13 -9.45
N ASP A 140 10.26 9.32 -10.49
CA ASP A 140 11.31 9.49 -11.47
C ASP A 140 10.86 8.93 -12.82
N ILE A 141 11.69 9.01 -13.83
CA ILE A 141 11.37 8.48 -15.16
C ILE A 141 11.04 6.98 -15.05
N GLY A 142 9.81 6.62 -15.43
CA GLY A 142 9.36 5.24 -15.42
C GLY A 142 9.09 4.63 -14.04
N SER A 143 9.07 5.41 -12.96
CA SER A 143 8.79 4.91 -11.62
C SER A 143 8.02 5.89 -10.76
N SER A 144 7.19 5.35 -9.89
CA SER A 144 6.52 6.08 -8.81
C SER A 144 6.55 5.24 -7.55
N THR A 145 6.72 5.89 -6.40
CA THR A 145 6.79 5.19 -5.12
C THR A 145 6.04 5.95 -4.04
N ASP A 146 5.44 5.23 -3.11
CA ASP A 146 4.82 5.78 -1.91
C ASP A 146 5.26 4.99 -0.68
N MET A 147 5.47 5.70 0.42
CA MET A 147 5.71 5.13 1.73
C MET A 147 4.99 6.00 2.77
N PHE A 148 3.83 5.54 3.23
CA PHE A 148 2.97 6.30 4.15
C PHE A 148 2.48 5.46 5.32
N ILE A 149 2.34 6.12 6.47
CA ILE A 149 1.89 5.56 7.75
C ILE A 149 0.57 6.21 8.14
N SER A 150 -0.42 5.42 8.53
CA SER A 150 -1.56 5.82 9.35
C SER A 150 -1.25 5.49 10.80
N PHE A 151 -0.94 6.50 11.61
CA PHE A 151 -0.65 6.27 13.03
C PHE A 151 -1.91 5.93 13.83
N SER A 152 -3.10 6.38 13.37
CA SER A 152 -4.37 6.03 14.02
C SER A 152 -4.68 4.54 13.93
N ASP A 153 -4.26 3.90 12.84
CA ASP A 153 -4.58 2.51 12.56
C ASP A 153 -3.37 1.59 12.79
N ASN A 154 -2.23 2.18 13.17
CA ASN A 154 -0.96 1.49 13.35
C ASN A 154 -0.50 0.72 12.09
N LEU A 155 -0.83 1.25 10.94
CA LEU A 155 -0.60 0.64 9.63
C LEU A 155 0.32 1.49 8.77
N GLY A 156 1.06 0.82 7.90
CA GLY A 156 1.87 1.50 6.91
C GLY A 156 1.89 0.75 5.58
N VAL A 157 1.94 1.52 4.48
CA VAL A 157 1.97 1.00 3.12
C VAL A 157 3.23 1.46 2.42
N VAL A 158 3.89 0.54 1.72
CA VAL A 158 5.01 0.81 0.81
C VAL A 158 4.63 0.32 -0.57
N LEU A 159 4.63 1.23 -1.55
CA LEU A 159 4.42 0.93 -2.95
C LEU A 159 5.65 1.30 -3.78
N LEU A 160 6.11 0.35 -4.58
CA LEU A 160 7.16 0.56 -5.57
C LEU A 160 6.62 0.13 -6.93
N THR A 161 6.52 1.06 -7.87
CA THR A 161 5.96 0.80 -9.19
C THR A 161 6.94 1.17 -10.29
N ASN A 162 6.82 0.54 -11.43
CA ASN A 162 7.57 0.84 -12.65
C ASN A 162 6.72 1.64 -13.66
N THR A 163 5.85 2.50 -13.17
CA THR A 163 4.97 3.36 -13.98
C THR A 163 4.85 4.74 -13.35
N ASN A 164 4.54 5.74 -14.18
CA ASN A 164 4.23 7.11 -13.74
C ASN A 164 2.72 7.31 -13.48
N ASN A 165 1.91 6.26 -13.45
CA ASN A 165 0.47 6.37 -13.20
C ASN A 165 0.18 6.60 -11.71
N TYR A 166 0.26 7.85 -11.29
CA TYR A 166 0.07 8.27 -9.91
C TYR A 166 -1.37 8.02 -9.42
N ASN A 167 -2.36 8.14 -10.30
CA ASN A 167 -3.75 7.86 -9.93
C ASN A 167 -3.97 6.37 -9.60
N ALA A 168 -3.39 5.47 -10.37
CA ALA A 168 -3.44 4.05 -10.07
C ALA A 168 -2.74 3.73 -8.74
N MET A 169 -1.61 4.38 -8.46
CA MET A 169 -0.93 4.21 -7.16
C MET A 169 -1.83 4.59 -5.97
N ILE A 170 -2.51 5.74 -6.04
CA ILE A 170 -3.44 6.17 -4.99
C ILE A 170 -4.57 5.16 -4.79
N GLN A 171 -5.11 4.59 -5.86
CA GLN A 171 -6.15 3.57 -5.78
C GLN A 171 -5.64 2.28 -5.12
N ILE A 172 -4.44 1.83 -5.50
CA ILE A 172 -3.80 0.64 -4.91
C ILE A 172 -3.49 0.89 -3.43
N GLU A 173 -2.93 2.06 -3.08
CA GLU A 173 -2.65 2.42 -1.69
C GLU A 173 -3.92 2.40 -0.83
N ASN A 174 -5.00 3.01 -1.32
CA ASN A 174 -6.30 2.97 -0.63
C ASN A 174 -6.84 1.55 -0.46
N ALA A 175 -6.72 0.71 -1.50
CA ALA A 175 -7.18 -0.68 -1.43
C ALA A 175 -6.37 -1.50 -0.41
N ILE A 176 -5.05 -1.28 -0.32
CA ILE A 176 -4.19 -1.96 0.65
C ILE A 176 -4.54 -1.52 2.08
N PHE A 177 -4.72 -0.22 2.33
CA PHE A 177 -5.15 0.25 3.65
C PHE A 177 -6.51 -0.33 4.04
N SER A 178 -7.51 -0.28 3.14
CA SER A 178 -8.83 -0.86 3.42
C SER A 178 -8.77 -2.36 3.66
N PHE A 179 -7.97 -3.09 2.88
CA PHE A 179 -7.76 -4.51 3.09
C PHE A 179 -7.14 -4.81 4.47
N ALA A 180 -6.16 -4.01 4.89
CA ALA A 180 -5.51 -4.17 6.18
C ALA A 180 -6.47 -3.87 7.35
N GLU A 181 -7.30 -2.84 7.22
CA GLU A 181 -8.31 -2.47 8.22
C GLU A 181 -9.42 -3.54 8.34
N ASP A 182 -9.89 -4.07 7.21
CA ASP A 182 -10.96 -5.07 7.18
C ASP A 182 -10.52 -6.45 7.72
N ASN A 183 -9.24 -6.75 7.62
CA ASN A 183 -8.72 -8.08 7.97
C ASN A 183 -8.11 -8.15 9.37
N ASN A 184 -8.27 -7.12 10.22
CA ASN A 184 -7.76 -7.09 11.59
C ASN A 184 -6.52 -7.98 11.71
N PHE A 185 -5.33 -7.48 11.35
CA PHE A 185 -4.12 -8.31 11.45
C PHE A 185 -3.94 -8.72 12.90
N ILE A 186 -4.36 -9.94 13.20
CA ILE A 186 -4.13 -10.56 14.50
C ILE A 186 -2.61 -10.60 14.67
N ILE A 187 -2.10 -9.88 15.65
CA ILE A 187 -0.71 -10.00 16.09
C ILE A 187 -0.68 -11.20 17.02
N PRO A 188 -0.09 -12.36 16.61
CA PRO A 188 -0.06 -13.52 17.48
C PRO A 188 0.61 -13.17 18.80
N GLY A 189 -0.10 -13.37 19.90
CA GLY A 189 0.37 -13.04 21.25
C GLY A 189 -0.07 -11.68 21.79
N ASP A 190 -0.68 -10.81 20.98
CA ASP A 190 -1.33 -9.58 21.45
C ASP A 190 -2.79 -9.87 21.78
N LEU A 191 -3.04 -10.24 23.02
CA LEU A 191 -4.34 -10.71 23.48
C LEU A 191 -5.27 -9.57 23.91
N ASN A 192 -4.71 -8.43 24.27
CA ASN A 192 -5.48 -7.24 24.61
C ASN A 192 -5.71 -6.28 23.43
N ASN A 193 -5.16 -6.60 22.25
CA ASN A 193 -5.24 -5.83 21.01
C ASN A 193 -4.73 -4.38 21.14
N ASP A 194 -3.70 -4.16 21.99
CA ASP A 194 -3.05 -2.85 22.13
C ASP A 194 -1.86 -2.66 21.16
N SER A 195 -1.64 -3.61 20.27
CA SER A 195 -0.56 -3.68 19.28
C SER A 195 0.84 -3.82 19.89
N THR A 196 0.93 -4.25 21.17
CA THR A 196 2.20 -4.39 21.90
C THR A 196 2.23 -5.71 22.67
N ILE A 197 3.02 -6.68 22.25
CA ILE A 197 3.19 -7.91 23.02
C ILE A 197 3.98 -7.62 24.29
N ASN A 198 3.33 -7.74 25.45
CA ASN A 198 3.93 -7.46 26.76
C ASN A 198 3.30 -8.28 27.88
N ILE A 199 3.61 -7.93 29.15
CA ILE A 199 3.10 -8.67 30.32
C ILE A 199 1.56 -8.61 30.45
N LEU A 200 0.90 -7.60 29.88
CA LEU A 200 -0.56 -7.47 29.94
C LEU A 200 -1.24 -8.55 29.11
N ASP A 201 -0.63 -8.99 28.02
CA ASP A 201 -1.12 -10.10 27.20
C ASP A 201 -1.05 -11.41 27.96
N ILE A 202 0.02 -11.62 28.76
CA ILE A 202 0.14 -12.80 29.62
C ILE A 202 -0.97 -12.78 30.69
N VAL A 203 -1.27 -11.63 31.26
CA VAL A 203 -2.38 -11.48 32.21
C VAL A 203 -3.72 -11.80 31.55
N GLN A 204 -3.92 -11.32 30.32
CA GLN A 204 -5.13 -11.59 29.54
C GLN A 204 -5.23 -13.08 29.18
N LEU A 205 -4.13 -13.72 28.78
CA LEU A 205 -4.06 -15.16 28.50
C LEU A 205 -4.50 -15.98 29.73
N VAL A 206 -3.99 -15.63 30.90
CA VAL A 206 -4.38 -16.30 32.13
C VAL A 206 -5.88 -16.15 32.43
N SER A 207 -6.46 -14.97 32.12
CA SER A 207 -7.90 -14.76 32.29
C SER A 207 -8.70 -15.67 31.35
N PHE A 208 -8.34 -15.75 30.08
CA PHE A 208 -8.99 -16.63 29.09
C PHE A 208 -8.89 -18.11 29.47
N ILE A 209 -7.72 -18.55 29.95
CA ILE A 209 -7.52 -19.93 30.43
C ILE A 209 -8.45 -20.22 31.62
N LEU A 210 -8.59 -19.29 32.57
CA LEU A 210 -9.45 -19.46 33.75
C LEU A 210 -10.94 -19.47 33.42
N GLU A 211 -11.31 -18.74 32.35
CA GLU A 211 -12.69 -18.64 31.83
C GLU A 211 -13.02 -19.74 30.81
N ASN A 212 -12.00 -20.53 30.41
CA ASN A 212 -12.08 -21.55 29.38
C ASN A 212 -12.54 -20.99 28.02
N GLU A 213 -12.02 -19.79 27.70
CA GLU A 213 -12.27 -19.10 26.43
C GLU A 213 -11.07 -19.29 25.47
N TYR A 214 -11.35 -19.69 24.23
CA TYR A 214 -10.34 -19.78 23.18
C TYR A 214 -10.15 -18.41 22.53
N GLN A 215 -8.89 -18.06 22.25
CA GLN A 215 -8.52 -16.84 21.54
C GLN A 215 -7.47 -17.17 20.46
N GLU A 216 -7.82 -16.91 19.19
CA GLU A 216 -7.00 -17.22 18.01
C GLU A 216 -5.61 -16.57 18.09
N ASN A 217 -5.49 -15.33 18.59
CA ASN A 217 -4.21 -14.64 18.74
C ASN A 217 -3.36 -15.16 19.90
N GLY A 218 -3.92 -16.01 20.76
CA GLY A 218 -3.21 -16.73 21.83
C GLY A 218 -2.68 -18.10 21.39
N ASP A 219 -3.21 -18.64 20.32
CA ASP A 219 -2.82 -19.93 19.77
C ASP A 219 -1.59 -19.80 18.87
N LEU A 220 -0.41 -19.75 19.48
CA LEU A 220 0.86 -19.55 18.78
C LEU A 220 1.34 -20.78 17.99
N ASN A 221 0.79 -21.94 18.26
CA ASN A 221 1.19 -23.23 17.64
C ASN A 221 0.14 -23.82 16.69
N GLY A 222 -1.06 -23.24 16.65
CA GLY A 222 -2.15 -23.63 15.75
C GLY A 222 -2.81 -24.95 16.13
N ASP A 223 -2.82 -25.32 17.43
CA ASP A 223 -3.44 -26.57 17.88
C ASP A 223 -4.88 -26.41 18.42
N GLU A 224 -5.41 -25.18 18.36
CA GLU A 224 -6.76 -24.81 18.77
C GLU A 224 -7.08 -25.11 20.25
N ILE A 225 -6.03 -25.07 21.12
CA ILE A 225 -6.16 -25.30 22.57
C ILE A 225 -5.80 -24.03 23.34
#